data_e4a0dab2f83069a36c6567576c45d231
#
_entry.id   e4a0dab2f83069a36c6567576c45d231
#
_cell.length_a   1.000
_cell.length_b   1.000
_cell.length_c   1.000
_cell.angle_alpha   90.00
_cell.angle_beta   90.00
_cell.angle_gamma   90.00
#
_symmetry.space_group_name_H-M   'P 1'
#
loop_
_entity.id
_entity.type
_entity.pdbx_description
1 polymer ?
#
loop_
_entity_poly.entity_id
_entity_poly.type
_entity_poly.pdbx_seq_one_letter_code
_entity_poly.pdbx_strand_id
1 'polypeptide(L)'
;GPNYVVVQGVCHSAATALIRGITTALYLREKTGRGQMVETSMLKTITTYDHISWIHGQMIAKDPETHPPDPRVGIGRPNPTGYLPARTRDGRWIQLGNIVERLFRSMMHSLELDFIYDDPRYKTAPFLAEEHVASLERLMLEKIQEKTLDEWMGLFAGEASDVAAEPYMTSEAALDHPQILHNGHVISVHHSGVGEMRQLGPMVIMAETPGSAKGPAPEPG
;
A
#
# COMPACT_ATOMS: atom_id res chain seq x y z
N GLY A 1 -4.38 20.82 2.38
CA GLY A 1 -3.82 20.97 3.72
C GLY A 1 -3.34 19.65 4.29
N PRO A 2 -2.65 19.64 5.46
CA PRO A 2 -2.20 18.40 6.08
C PRO A 2 -3.38 17.50 6.39
N ASN A 3 -3.23 16.20 6.10
CA ASN A 3 -4.23 15.19 6.44
C ASN A 3 -3.81 14.46 7.72
N TYR A 4 -4.77 14.21 8.60
CA TYR A 4 -4.53 13.37 9.77
C TYR A 4 -4.53 11.91 9.34
N VAL A 5 -3.43 11.20 9.62
CA VAL A 5 -3.29 9.77 9.32
C VAL A 5 -3.61 8.97 10.58
N VAL A 6 -4.60 8.11 10.51
CA VAL A 6 -5.05 7.29 11.64
C VAL A 6 -4.03 6.19 11.98
N VAL A 7 -3.25 5.73 10.99
CA VAL A 7 -2.22 4.71 11.18
C VAL A 7 -1.03 5.27 11.95
N GLN A 8 -0.61 4.61 13.02
CA GLN A 8 0.54 5.01 13.84
C GLN A 8 1.88 4.64 13.17
N GLY A 9 2.09 5.10 11.93
CA GLY A 9 3.24 4.76 11.12
C GLY A 9 4.58 5.08 11.78
N VAL A 10 4.68 6.18 12.53
CA VAL A 10 5.90 6.60 13.22
C VAL A 10 6.28 5.61 14.32
N CYS A 11 5.33 5.17 15.14
CA CYS A 11 5.58 4.21 16.21
C CYS A 11 5.97 2.83 15.65
N HIS A 12 5.28 2.36 14.61
CA HIS A 12 5.62 1.10 13.93
C HIS A 12 7.01 1.16 13.27
N SER A 13 7.35 2.28 12.65
CA SER A 13 8.66 2.52 12.08
C SER A 13 9.76 2.43 13.15
N ALA A 14 9.58 3.11 14.27
CA ALA A 14 10.52 3.09 15.39
C ALA A 14 10.68 1.68 15.98
N ALA A 15 9.60 0.96 16.21
CA ALA A 15 9.62 -0.41 16.70
C ALA A 15 10.38 -1.34 15.74
N THR A 16 10.12 -1.27 14.45
CA THR A 16 10.81 -2.08 13.44
C THR A 16 12.31 -1.78 13.38
N ALA A 17 12.71 -0.51 13.47
CA ALA A 17 14.11 -0.12 13.50
C ALA A 17 14.83 -0.61 14.76
N LEU A 18 14.17 -0.51 15.93
CA LEU A 18 14.69 -1.04 17.19
C LEU A 18 14.87 -2.57 17.14
N ILE A 19 13.89 -3.31 16.64
CA ILE A 19 14.00 -4.75 16.48
C ILE A 19 15.21 -5.12 15.62
N ARG A 20 15.40 -4.47 14.46
CA ARG A 20 16.57 -4.70 13.61
C ARG A 20 17.88 -4.37 14.32
N GLY A 21 17.94 -3.24 15.02
CA GLY A 21 19.12 -2.85 15.79
C GLY A 21 19.46 -3.82 16.90
N ILE A 22 18.46 -4.24 17.69
CA ILE A 22 18.63 -5.18 18.81
C ILE A 22 19.08 -6.55 18.30
N THR A 23 18.44 -7.10 17.26
CA THR A 23 18.84 -8.40 16.71
C THR A 23 20.24 -8.39 16.14
N THR A 24 20.64 -7.29 15.46
CA THR A 24 22.01 -7.10 15.00
C THR A 24 23.01 -7.02 16.14
N ALA A 25 22.67 -6.29 17.20
CA ALA A 25 23.54 -6.17 18.39
C ALA A 25 23.70 -7.51 19.13
N LEU A 26 22.63 -8.30 19.22
CA LEU A 26 22.67 -9.65 19.79
C LEU A 26 23.53 -10.58 18.95
N TYR A 27 23.40 -10.57 17.62
CA TYR A 27 24.25 -11.35 16.73
C TYR A 27 25.74 -10.98 16.88
N LEU A 28 26.05 -9.68 16.94
CA LEU A 28 27.42 -9.23 17.16
C LEU A 28 27.94 -9.64 18.54
N ARG A 29 27.12 -9.61 19.57
CA ARG A 29 27.49 -10.08 20.90
C ARG A 29 27.88 -11.58 20.89
N GLU A 30 27.13 -12.40 20.20
CA GLU A 30 27.48 -13.84 20.02
C GLU A 30 28.84 -14.03 19.33
N LYS A 31 29.17 -13.15 18.37
CA LYS A 31 30.46 -13.23 17.64
C LYS A 31 31.64 -12.63 18.39
N THR A 32 31.44 -11.61 19.19
CA THR A 32 32.51 -10.79 19.79
C THR A 32 32.58 -10.86 21.31
N GLY A 33 31.57 -11.43 21.96
CA GLY A 33 31.43 -11.42 23.42
C GLY A 33 31.08 -10.04 24.01
N ARG A 34 30.89 -9.02 23.19
CA ARG A 34 30.68 -7.62 23.65
C ARG A 34 29.29 -7.10 23.22
N GLY A 35 28.55 -6.63 24.20
CA GLY A 35 27.28 -5.89 23.97
C GLY A 35 27.53 -4.44 23.56
N GLN A 36 26.47 -3.76 23.11
CA GLN A 36 26.48 -2.35 22.75
C GLN A 36 25.12 -1.71 23.00
N MET A 37 25.11 -0.40 23.13
CA MET A 37 23.88 0.38 23.18
C MET A 37 23.29 0.50 21.78
N VAL A 38 21.95 0.37 21.68
CA VAL A 38 21.19 0.56 20.45
C VAL A 38 20.26 1.75 20.64
N GLU A 39 20.41 2.76 19.79
CA GLU A 39 19.65 4.00 19.85
C GLU A 39 19.07 4.34 18.49
N THR A 40 17.83 4.80 18.47
CA THR A 40 17.19 5.41 17.30
C THR A 40 16.23 6.52 17.74
N SER A 41 15.63 7.22 16.77
CA SER A 41 14.58 8.20 17.05
C SER A 41 13.43 8.05 16.06
N MET A 42 12.24 8.46 16.49
CA MET A 42 11.04 8.45 15.63
C MET A 42 11.29 9.22 14.33
N LEU A 43 11.96 10.38 14.41
CA LEU A 43 12.27 11.17 13.21
C LEU A 43 13.19 10.42 12.25
N LYS A 44 14.26 9.79 12.73
CA LYS A 44 15.17 9.01 11.89
C LYS A 44 14.45 7.84 11.21
N THR A 45 13.51 7.21 11.90
CA THR A 45 12.84 6.02 11.38
C THR A 45 11.77 6.35 10.36
N ILE A 46 10.99 7.42 10.56
CA ILE A 46 9.95 7.81 9.60
C ILE A 46 10.54 8.30 8.27
N THR A 47 11.72 8.91 8.28
CA THR A 47 12.38 9.38 7.06
C THR A 47 12.71 8.24 6.08
N THR A 48 12.84 7.00 6.57
CA THR A 48 13.08 5.85 5.68
C THR A 48 11.89 5.50 4.80
N TYR A 49 10.68 5.93 5.16
CA TYR A 49 9.46 5.73 4.36
C TYR A 49 9.23 6.83 3.34
N ASP A 50 9.92 7.95 3.46
CA ASP A 50 9.74 9.12 2.58
C ASP A 50 11.04 9.50 1.83
N HIS A 51 11.89 8.51 1.54
CA HIS A 51 13.16 8.76 0.85
C HIS A 51 12.98 9.36 -0.55
N ILE A 52 11.87 9.06 -1.25
CA ILE A 52 11.58 9.61 -2.56
C ILE A 52 11.38 11.13 -2.48
N SER A 53 10.61 11.62 -1.50
CA SER A 53 10.42 13.05 -1.28
C SER A 53 11.73 13.78 -0.99
N TRP A 54 12.61 13.15 -0.23
CA TRP A 54 13.94 13.72 0.06
C TRP A 54 14.79 13.87 -1.19
N ILE A 55 14.81 12.85 -2.05
CA ILE A 55 15.55 12.89 -3.32
C ILE A 55 14.96 13.95 -4.23
N HIS A 56 13.63 13.94 -4.45
CA HIS A 56 12.94 14.92 -5.26
C HIS A 56 13.14 16.35 -4.77
N GLY A 57 13.03 16.58 -3.45
CA GLY A 57 13.28 17.91 -2.88
C GLY A 57 14.67 18.45 -3.22
N GLN A 58 15.69 17.59 -3.20
CA GLN A 58 17.04 17.97 -3.61
C GLN A 58 17.15 18.21 -5.13
N MET A 59 16.47 17.40 -5.94
CA MET A 59 16.45 17.60 -7.40
C MET A 59 15.77 18.92 -7.77
N ILE A 60 14.62 19.22 -7.17
CA ILE A 60 13.92 20.50 -7.34
C ILE A 60 14.79 21.68 -6.91
N ALA A 61 15.46 21.57 -5.75
CA ALA A 61 16.32 22.64 -5.26
C ALA A 61 17.55 22.89 -6.16
N LYS A 62 18.04 21.84 -6.81
CA LYS A 62 19.20 21.92 -7.70
C LYS A 62 18.84 22.41 -9.11
N ASP A 63 17.71 21.96 -9.64
CA ASP A 63 17.27 22.24 -11.02
C ASP A 63 15.73 22.29 -11.07
N PRO A 64 15.12 23.42 -10.67
CA PRO A 64 13.67 23.58 -10.63
C PRO A 64 13.02 23.66 -12.02
N GLU A 65 13.79 23.94 -13.08
CA GLU A 65 13.26 24.00 -14.44
C GLU A 65 12.99 22.59 -14.99
N THR A 66 13.93 21.66 -14.76
CA THR A 66 13.78 20.25 -15.17
C THR A 66 12.94 19.44 -14.22
N HIS A 67 12.89 19.83 -12.94
CA HIS A 67 12.14 19.16 -11.88
C HIS A 67 11.21 20.17 -11.18
N PRO A 68 10.13 20.64 -11.84
CA PRO A 68 9.19 21.56 -11.21
C PRO A 68 8.46 20.88 -10.02
N PRO A 69 8.21 21.63 -8.94
CA PRO A 69 7.38 21.12 -7.84
C PRO A 69 5.97 20.86 -8.34
N ASP A 70 5.42 19.68 -8.03
CA ASP A 70 4.01 19.38 -8.29
C ASP A 70 3.15 19.98 -7.16
N PRO A 71 2.33 21.00 -7.43
CA PRO A 71 1.50 21.65 -6.42
C PRO A 71 0.37 20.79 -5.88
N ARG A 72 0.03 19.67 -6.55
CA ARG A 72 -1.10 18.81 -6.19
C ARG A 72 -0.69 17.76 -5.19
N VAL A 73 0.56 17.41 -5.15
CA VAL A 73 1.07 16.33 -4.33
C VAL A 73 2.39 16.77 -3.73
N GLY A 74 2.53 16.63 -2.45
CA GLY A 74 3.88 16.52 -1.92
C GLY A 74 4.63 15.52 -2.79
N ILE A 75 5.78 15.87 -3.19
CA ILE A 75 6.76 15.21 -4.04
C ILE A 75 6.46 13.73 -4.33
N GLY A 76 6.19 13.42 -5.59
CA GLY A 76 6.18 12.04 -6.09
C GLY A 76 4.85 11.29 -6.03
N ARG A 77 3.75 11.87 -6.53
CA ARG A 77 2.57 11.07 -6.81
C ARG A 77 2.89 10.05 -7.90
N PRO A 78 2.71 8.74 -7.65
CA PRO A 78 2.76 7.75 -8.71
C PRO A 78 1.73 8.11 -9.79
N ASN A 79 1.96 7.67 -11.03
CA ASN A 79 1.07 7.87 -12.17
C ASN A 79 -0.40 7.65 -11.74
N PRO A 80 -1.25 8.70 -11.73
CA PRO A 80 -2.59 8.61 -11.16
C PRO A 80 -3.50 7.66 -11.94
N THR A 81 -3.27 7.49 -13.23
CA THR A 81 -4.05 6.54 -14.05
C THR A 81 -3.63 5.10 -13.84
N GLY A 82 -2.37 4.85 -13.46
CA GLY A 82 -1.86 3.52 -13.12
C GLY A 82 -2.20 3.07 -11.69
N TYR A 83 -2.31 4.02 -10.73
CA TYR A 83 -2.74 3.77 -9.36
C TYR A 83 -4.02 4.55 -9.07
N LEU A 84 -5.16 3.95 -9.39
CA LEU A 84 -6.46 4.63 -9.33
C LEU A 84 -7.38 3.97 -8.30
N PRO A 85 -7.72 4.64 -7.18
CA PRO A 85 -8.86 4.25 -6.36
C PRO A 85 -10.14 4.67 -7.07
N ALA A 86 -11.06 3.73 -7.28
CA ALA A 86 -12.29 3.96 -8.00
C ALA A 86 -13.50 3.45 -7.23
N ARG A 87 -14.66 4.07 -7.46
CA ARG A 87 -15.93 3.66 -6.87
C ARG A 87 -16.76 2.92 -7.91
N THR A 88 -17.21 1.73 -7.57
CA THR A 88 -18.06 0.88 -8.42
C THR A 88 -19.52 1.27 -8.36
N ARG A 89 -20.36 0.71 -9.26
CA ARG A 89 -21.80 0.98 -9.35
C ARG A 89 -22.56 0.77 -8.03
N ASP A 90 -22.16 -0.26 -7.28
CA ASP A 90 -22.74 -0.59 -5.96
C ASP A 90 -22.16 0.25 -4.80
N GLY A 91 -21.33 1.24 -5.11
CA GLY A 91 -20.78 2.18 -4.14
C GLY A 91 -19.57 1.67 -3.36
N ARG A 92 -19.10 0.46 -3.61
CA ARG A 92 -17.88 -0.12 -3.04
C ARG A 92 -16.63 0.45 -3.74
N TRP A 93 -15.47 0.29 -3.14
CA TRP A 93 -14.23 0.82 -3.66
C TRP A 93 -13.28 -0.28 -4.12
N ILE A 94 -12.57 -0.01 -5.20
CA ILE A 94 -11.52 -0.86 -5.76
C ILE A 94 -10.24 -0.05 -5.96
N GLN A 95 -9.09 -0.62 -5.66
CA GLN A 95 -7.78 -0.11 -6.02
C GLN A 95 -7.32 -0.77 -7.30
N LEU A 96 -7.00 0.02 -8.31
CA LEU A 96 -6.32 -0.43 -9.51
C LEU A 96 -4.81 -0.13 -9.39
N GLY A 97 -3.95 -1.08 -9.78
CA GLY A 97 -2.50 -1.00 -9.60
C GLY A 97 -1.70 -1.37 -10.85
N ASN A 98 -1.96 -0.72 -12.00
CA ASN A 98 -1.49 -1.11 -13.32
C ASN A 98 -0.55 -0.06 -13.92
N ILE A 99 0.67 0.09 -13.36
CA ILE A 99 1.65 1.12 -13.79
C ILE A 99 2.54 0.68 -14.95
N VAL A 100 2.64 -0.62 -15.19
CA VAL A 100 3.42 -1.18 -16.29
C VAL A 100 2.55 -1.21 -17.54
N GLU A 101 3.10 -0.82 -18.69
CA GLU A 101 2.35 -0.70 -19.94
C GLU A 101 1.52 -1.96 -20.27
N ARG A 102 2.07 -3.14 -20.11
CA ARG A 102 1.37 -4.41 -20.35
C ARG A 102 0.11 -4.56 -19.47
N LEU A 103 0.24 -4.32 -18.16
CA LEU A 103 -0.88 -4.39 -17.23
C LEU A 103 -1.90 -3.28 -17.51
N PHE A 104 -1.42 -2.09 -17.85
CA PHE A 104 -2.29 -0.97 -18.18
C PHE A 104 -3.11 -1.24 -19.46
N ARG A 105 -2.51 -1.84 -20.49
CA ARG A 105 -3.23 -2.24 -21.70
C ARG A 105 -4.28 -3.31 -21.41
N SER A 106 -3.94 -4.31 -20.58
CA SER A 106 -4.90 -5.33 -20.14
C SER A 106 -6.08 -4.71 -19.37
N MET A 107 -5.80 -3.73 -18.51
CA MET A 107 -6.84 -2.97 -17.81
C MET A 107 -7.71 -2.18 -18.77
N MET A 108 -7.12 -1.45 -19.74
CA MET A 108 -7.91 -0.71 -20.76
C MET A 108 -8.79 -1.64 -21.56
N HIS A 109 -8.27 -2.80 -21.94
CA HIS A 109 -9.07 -3.82 -22.64
C HIS A 109 -10.26 -4.31 -21.78
N SER A 110 -10.00 -4.64 -20.52
CA SER A 110 -11.06 -5.07 -19.59
C SER A 110 -12.12 -3.99 -19.31
N LEU A 111 -11.72 -2.72 -19.39
CA LEU A 111 -12.60 -1.56 -19.28
C LEU A 111 -13.28 -1.18 -20.61
N GLU A 112 -13.03 -1.90 -21.70
CA GLU A 112 -13.53 -1.58 -23.04
C GLU A 112 -13.09 -0.19 -23.52
N LEU A 113 -11.87 0.21 -23.16
CA LEU A 113 -11.28 1.50 -23.48
C LEU A 113 -10.11 1.40 -24.49
N ASP A 114 -9.99 0.30 -25.24
CA ASP A 114 -8.89 0.10 -26.21
C ASP A 114 -8.78 1.24 -27.23
N PHE A 115 -9.89 1.88 -27.56
CA PHE A 115 -9.96 2.99 -28.51
C PHE A 115 -9.09 4.21 -28.12
N ILE A 116 -8.68 4.32 -26.84
CA ILE A 116 -7.82 5.42 -26.41
C ILE A 116 -6.47 5.43 -27.12
N TYR A 117 -5.98 4.27 -27.57
CA TYR A 117 -4.69 4.17 -28.25
C TYR A 117 -4.71 4.71 -29.70
N ASP A 118 -5.89 4.90 -30.27
CA ASP A 118 -6.09 5.55 -31.56
C ASP A 118 -6.11 7.10 -31.43
N ASP A 119 -6.28 7.61 -30.21
CA ASP A 119 -6.26 9.03 -29.92
C ASP A 119 -4.84 9.48 -29.57
N PRO A 120 -4.27 10.45 -30.31
CA PRO A 120 -2.91 10.95 -30.08
C PRO A 120 -2.66 11.44 -28.63
N ARG A 121 -3.70 11.89 -27.91
CA ARG A 121 -3.62 12.36 -26.53
C ARG A 121 -3.25 11.25 -25.55
N TYR A 122 -3.66 10.01 -25.84
CA TYR A 122 -3.54 8.87 -24.90
C TYR A 122 -2.59 7.78 -25.42
N LYS A 123 -2.00 7.95 -26.58
CA LYS A 123 -1.17 6.94 -27.24
C LYS A 123 0.00 6.43 -26.37
N THR A 124 0.50 7.27 -25.47
CA THR A 124 1.61 6.95 -24.58
C THR A 124 1.17 6.46 -23.19
N ALA A 125 -0.14 6.24 -22.98
CA ALA A 125 -0.65 5.78 -21.69
C ALA A 125 0.05 4.47 -21.24
N PRO A 126 0.37 4.34 -19.95
CA PRO A 126 -0.01 5.19 -18.82
C PRO A 126 0.83 6.48 -18.61
N PHE A 127 1.85 6.73 -19.43
CA PHE A 127 2.77 7.86 -19.27
C PHE A 127 2.30 9.04 -20.14
N LEU A 128 1.33 9.79 -19.63
CA LEU A 128 0.68 10.89 -20.34
C LEU A 128 1.29 12.24 -19.99
N ALA A 129 1.16 13.19 -20.93
CA ALA A 129 1.29 14.60 -20.62
C ALA A 129 0.22 15.00 -19.59
N GLU A 130 0.58 15.88 -18.66
CA GLU A 130 -0.25 16.25 -17.51
C GLU A 130 -1.66 16.72 -17.89
N GLU A 131 -1.76 17.49 -18.97
CA GLU A 131 -3.02 18.01 -19.49
C GLU A 131 -4.03 16.94 -19.92
N HIS A 132 -3.58 15.71 -20.19
CA HIS A 132 -4.42 14.59 -20.62
C HIS A 132 -4.79 13.61 -19.50
N VAL A 133 -4.06 13.66 -18.38
CA VAL A 133 -4.25 12.73 -17.26
C VAL A 133 -5.68 12.77 -16.71
N ALA A 134 -6.20 13.96 -16.41
CA ALA A 134 -7.52 14.11 -15.81
C ALA A 134 -8.65 13.64 -16.75
N SER A 135 -8.47 13.77 -18.06
CA SER A 135 -9.47 13.31 -19.03
C SER A 135 -9.52 11.79 -19.14
N LEU A 136 -8.36 11.11 -19.10
CA LEU A 136 -8.33 9.64 -19.09
C LEU A 136 -8.83 9.09 -17.75
N GLU A 137 -8.40 9.68 -16.63
CA GLU A 137 -8.88 9.31 -15.30
C GLU A 137 -10.43 9.34 -15.21
N ARG A 138 -11.05 10.38 -15.76
CA ARG A 138 -12.51 10.49 -15.81
C ARG A 138 -13.15 9.35 -16.61
N LEU A 139 -12.62 9.04 -17.80
CA LEU A 139 -13.12 7.92 -18.61
C LEU A 139 -13.04 6.59 -17.87
N MET A 140 -11.92 6.34 -17.21
CA MET A 140 -11.75 5.12 -16.39
C MET A 140 -12.74 5.05 -15.23
N LEU A 141 -12.93 6.17 -14.51
CA LEU A 141 -13.89 6.24 -13.39
C LEU A 141 -15.33 6.03 -13.86
N GLU A 142 -15.72 6.62 -15.00
CA GLU A 142 -17.04 6.43 -15.60
C GLU A 142 -17.26 4.93 -15.95
N LYS A 143 -16.27 4.27 -16.55
CA LYS A 143 -16.34 2.85 -16.86
C LYS A 143 -16.46 1.96 -15.64
N ILE A 144 -15.68 2.23 -14.59
CA ILE A 144 -15.74 1.45 -13.34
C ILE A 144 -17.15 1.53 -12.70
N GLN A 145 -17.87 2.63 -12.88
CA GLN A 145 -19.26 2.77 -12.38
C GLN A 145 -20.30 1.97 -13.17
N GLU A 146 -19.95 1.37 -14.28
CA GLU A 146 -20.91 0.56 -15.08
C GLU A 146 -21.21 -0.81 -14.43
N LYS A 147 -20.29 -1.35 -13.61
CA LYS A 147 -20.42 -2.67 -12.99
C LYS A 147 -20.23 -2.61 -11.47
N THR A 148 -20.72 -3.63 -10.78
CA THR A 148 -20.47 -3.83 -9.34
C THR A 148 -19.04 -4.28 -9.09
N LEU A 149 -18.60 -4.20 -7.84
CA LEU A 149 -17.26 -4.68 -7.45
C LEU A 149 -17.09 -6.17 -7.77
N ASP A 150 -18.10 -7.00 -7.49
CA ASP A 150 -18.00 -8.45 -7.70
C ASP A 150 -17.95 -8.79 -9.19
N GLU A 151 -18.70 -8.06 -10.03
CA GLU A 151 -18.62 -8.18 -11.50
C GLU A 151 -17.22 -7.82 -12.01
N TRP A 152 -16.62 -6.72 -11.51
CA TRP A 152 -15.25 -6.32 -11.89
C TRP A 152 -14.22 -7.33 -11.41
N MET A 153 -14.29 -7.77 -10.16
CA MET A 153 -13.34 -8.76 -9.63
C MET A 153 -13.42 -10.09 -10.37
N GLY A 154 -14.62 -10.50 -10.78
CA GLY A 154 -14.79 -11.67 -11.64
C GLY A 154 -14.10 -11.54 -13.00
N LEU A 155 -14.14 -10.36 -13.61
CA LEU A 155 -13.45 -10.07 -14.86
C LEU A 155 -11.93 -10.01 -14.68
N PHE A 156 -11.45 -9.31 -13.64
CA PHE A 156 -10.02 -9.08 -13.39
C PHE A 156 -9.29 -10.34 -12.89
N ALA A 157 -9.99 -11.24 -12.19
CA ALA A 157 -9.45 -12.51 -11.75
C ALA A 157 -9.57 -13.63 -12.81
N GLY A 158 -10.18 -13.36 -13.96
CA GLY A 158 -10.32 -14.34 -15.06
C GLY A 158 -8.96 -14.71 -15.66
N GLU A 159 -8.86 -15.94 -16.19
CA GLU A 159 -7.60 -16.48 -16.77
C GLU A 159 -7.03 -15.63 -17.92
N ALA A 160 -7.87 -14.91 -18.65
CA ALA A 160 -7.47 -14.02 -19.74
C ALA A 160 -7.11 -12.61 -19.29
N SER A 161 -7.26 -12.28 -18.02
CA SER A 161 -7.02 -10.95 -17.50
C SER A 161 -5.66 -10.88 -16.79
N ASP A 162 -4.96 -9.78 -17.03
CA ASP A 162 -3.69 -9.45 -16.41
C ASP A 162 -3.83 -8.06 -15.77
N VAL A 163 -4.83 -7.93 -14.89
CA VAL A 163 -5.18 -6.68 -14.21
C VAL A 163 -4.91 -6.81 -12.72
N ALA A 164 -4.04 -5.93 -12.21
CA ALA A 164 -3.82 -5.81 -10.78
C ALA A 164 -4.92 -4.93 -10.17
N ALA A 165 -5.80 -5.54 -9.40
CA ALA A 165 -6.91 -4.89 -8.73
C ALA A 165 -7.20 -5.55 -7.39
N GLU A 166 -7.60 -4.74 -6.38
CA GLU A 166 -7.94 -5.24 -5.05
C GLU A 166 -9.11 -4.43 -4.47
N PRO A 167 -10.12 -5.09 -3.87
CA PRO A 167 -11.17 -4.41 -3.15
C PRO A 167 -10.66 -3.66 -1.91
N TYR A 168 -11.16 -2.45 -1.67
CA TYR A 168 -10.99 -1.83 -0.36
C TYR A 168 -11.90 -2.52 0.66
N MET A 169 -11.31 -2.91 1.76
CA MET A 169 -12.01 -3.55 2.87
C MET A 169 -11.99 -2.64 4.10
N THR A 170 -13.00 -2.74 4.94
CA THR A 170 -12.92 -2.21 6.31
C THR A 170 -11.93 -3.03 7.13
N SER A 171 -11.39 -2.48 8.21
CA SER A 171 -10.47 -3.22 9.09
C SER A 171 -11.12 -4.49 9.65
N GLU A 172 -12.42 -4.46 9.93
CA GLU A 172 -13.17 -5.63 10.42
C GLU A 172 -13.31 -6.70 9.34
N ALA A 173 -13.74 -6.31 8.13
CA ALA A 173 -13.87 -7.24 7.01
C ALA A 173 -12.53 -7.86 6.59
N ALA A 174 -11.43 -7.12 6.75
CA ALA A 174 -10.08 -7.62 6.45
C ALA A 174 -9.68 -8.80 7.35
N LEU A 175 -10.19 -8.88 8.59
CA LEU A 175 -9.95 -10.04 9.47
C LEU A 175 -10.62 -11.33 8.97
N ASP A 176 -11.60 -11.22 8.09
CA ASP A 176 -12.29 -12.34 7.44
C ASP A 176 -11.80 -12.62 6.01
N HIS A 177 -10.80 -11.87 5.55
CA HIS A 177 -10.27 -12.06 4.20
C HIS A 177 -9.67 -13.47 4.04
N PRO A 178 -10.07 -14.26 3.01
CA PRO A 178 -9.65 -15.66 2.86
C PRO A 178 -8.13 -15.85 2.88
N GLN A 179 -7.37 -14.97 2.24
CA GLN A 179 -5.92 -15.05 2.21
C GLN A 179 -5.29 -14.77 3.59
N ILE A 180 -5.86 -13.83 4.35
CA ILE A 180 -5.39 -13.48 5.70
C ILE A 180 -5.63 -14.64 6.66
N LEU A 181 -6.81 -15.28 6.56
CA LEU A 181 -7.15 -16.48 7.33
C LEU A 181 -6.27 -17.67 6.94
N HIS A 182 -6.11 -17.92 5.63
CA HIS A 182 -5.26 -19.01 5.13
C HIS A 182 -3.81 -18.88 5.63
N ASN A 183 -3.28 -17.69 5.67
CA ASN A 183 -1.93 -17.41 6.16
C ASN A 183 -1.79 -17.44 7.69
N GLY A 184 -2.86 -17.66 8.43
CA GLY A 184 -2.84 -17.63 9.90
C GLY A 184 -2.52 -16.25 10.49
N HIS A 185 -2.81 -15.19 9.76
CA HIS A 185 -2.54 -13.82 10.22
C HIS A 185 -3.56 -13.30 11.22
N VAL A 186 -4.65 -14.02 11.46
CA VAL A 186 -5.66 -13.69 12.48
C VAL A 186 -5.67 -14.79 13.52
N ILE A 187 -5.66 -14.37 14.78
CA ILE A 187 -5.77 -15.25 15.95
C ILE A 187 -6.90 -14.80 16.86
N SER A 188 -7.49 -15.74 17.60
CA SER A 188 -8.41 -15.45 18.67
C SER A 188 -7.69 -15.44 20.01
N VAL A 189 -8.00 -14.48 20.85
CA VAL A 189 -7.47 -14.34 22.22
C VAL A 189 -8.61 -14.00 23.16
N HIS A 190 -8.51 -14.48 24.41
CA HIS A 190 -9.46 -14.13 25.44
C HIS A 190 -8.97 -12.92 26.24
N HIS A 191 -9.75 -11.86 26.28
CA HIS A 191 -9.48 -10.64 27.05
C HIS A 191 -10.42 -10.59 28.26
N SER A 192 -9.88 -10.32 29.46
CA SER A 192 -10.63 -10.30 30.71
C SER A 192 -11.84 -9.37 30.71
N GLY A 193 -11.72 -8.20 30.08
CA GLY A 193 -12.77 -7.19 30.09
C GLY A 193 -13.79 -7.30 28.96
N VAL A 194 -13.44 -7.89 27.79
CA VAL A 194 -14.31 -7.91 26.61
C VAL A 194 -14.60 -9.30 26.04
N GLY A 195 -14.03 -10.36 26.63
CA GLY A 195 -14.23 -11.74 26.20
C GLY A 195 -13.37 -12.11 24.98
N GLU A 196 -13.92 -12.94 24.08
CA GLU A 196 -13.22 -13.38 22.88
C GLU A 196 -13.03 -12.22 21.88
N MET A 197 -11.78 -12.01 21.48
CA MET A 197 -11.43 -11.01 20.47
C MET A 197 -10.53 -11.64 19.41
N ARG A 198 -10.64 -11.10 18.18
CA ARG A 198 -9.70 -11.41 17.09
C ARG A 198 -8.69 -10.29 16.94
N GLN A 199 -7.45 -10.69 16.74
CA GLN A 199 -6.36 -9.73 16.50
C GLN A 199 -5.38 -10.30 15.47
N LEU A 200 -4.45 -9.46 15.01
CA LEU A 200 -3.37 -9.92 14.14
C LEU A 200 -2.43 -10.85 14.93
N GLY A 201 -2.09 -11.96 14.30
CA GLY A 201 -1.09 -12.90 14.78
C GLY A 201 0.34 -12.45 14.46
N PRO A 202 1.34 -13.33 14.65
CA PRO A 202 2.72 -13.05 14.31
C PRO A 202 2.87 -12.67 12.84
N MET A 203 3.51 -11.53 12.56
CA MET A 203 3.74 -11.04 11.19
C MET A 203 4.89 -11.77 10.47
N VAL A 204 5.69 -12.53 11.20
CA VAL A 204 6.83 -13.27 10.65
C VAL A 204 6.61 -14.75 10.92
N ILE A 205 6.63 -15.54 9.86
CA ILE A 205 6.54 -17.00 9.91
C ILE A 205 7.97 -17.56 9.88
N MET A 206 8.34 -18.25 10.95
CA MET A 206 9.61 -18.96 11.07
C MET A 206 9.31 -20.46 11.11
N ALA A 207 9.83 -21.22 10.14
CA ALA A 207 9.48 -22.63 9.98
C ALA A 207 9.88 -23.49 11.20
N GLU A 208 11.07 -23.27 11.74
CA GLU A 208 11.64 -24.07 12.83
C GLU A 208 11.29 -23.49 14.23
N THR A 209 11.04 -22.20 14.32
CA THR A 209 10.76 -21.51 15.59
C THR A 209 9.58 -20.54 15.42
N PRO A 210 8.37 -21.06 15.20
CA PRO A 210 7.21 -20.20 14.93
C PRO A 210 6.90 -19.28 16.13
N GLY A 211 6.62 -18.02 15.80
CA GLY A 211 6.13 -17.06 16.79
C GLY A 211 4.73 -17.43 17.27
N SER A 212 4.41 -17.10 18.52
CA SER A 212 3.06 -17.22 19.05
C SER A 212 2.66 -15.97 19.82
N ALA A 213 1.40 -15.56 19.70
CA ALA A 213 0.85 -14.54 20.57
C ALA A 213 0.54 -15.15 21.93
N LYS A 214 0.96 -14.47 23.00
CA LYS A 214 0.82 -14.97 24.37
C LYS A 214 -0.45 -14.48 25.07
N GLY A 215 -1.29 -13.76 24.39
CA GLY A 215 -2.55 -13.22 24.92
C GLY A 215 -2.91 -11.86 24.34
N PRO A 216 -3.94 -11.22 24.87
CA PRO A 216 -4.37 -9.88 24.50
C PRO A 216 -3.36 -8.82 24.96
N ALA A 217 -3.57 -7.57 24.50
CA ALA A 217 -2.87 -6.43 25.08
C ALA A 217 -3.10 -6.35 26.60
N PRO A 218 -2.08 -5.96 27.38
CA PRO A 218 -2.26 -5.77 28.82
C PRO A 218 -3.24 -4.60 29.07
N GLU A 219 -4.00 -4.72 30.17
CA GLU A 219 -4.83 -3.61 30.62
C GLU A 219 -3.96 -2.45 31.12
N PRO A 220 -4.41 -1.19 30.98
CA PRO A 220 -3.74 -0.06 31.60
C PRO A 220 -3.67 -0.28 33.11
N GLY A 221 -2.49 -0.12 33.68
CA GLY A 221 -2.26 -0.24 35.12
C GLY A 221 -2.77 0.97 35.92
#